data_cbbc3440887ea7c25b34c54819186075
#
_entry.id   cbbc3440887ea7c25b34c54819186075
#
_cell.length_a   1.000
_cell.length_b   1.000
_cell.length_c   1.000
_cell.angle_alpha   90.00
_cell.angle_beta   90.00
_cell.angle_gamma   90.00
#
_symmetry.space_group_name_H-M   'P 1'
#
loop_
_entity.id
_entity.type
_entity.pdbx_description
1 polymer ?
#
loop_
_entity_poly.entity_id
_entity_poly.type
_entity_poly.pdbx_seq_one_letter_code
_entity_poly.pdbx_strand_id
1 'polypeptide(L)'
;MADTEILLESGTNEIEIMQFTIFGELYGINVAKVREIMMADKVKPIPHSHDSVEGIFKPREILLTVINLPKYLTGDSGEKKDRDLFIITNFNKMHIAFRVHSVVGISRISWENIQKPDKALTNGEDGVATGIAQCGGQLVTILDFEKIVAEIAPETSIQVHDIDALGERVVRDHPIILA
;
A
#
# COMPACT_ATOMS: atom_id res chain seq x y z
N MET A 1 17.36 20.64 -21.74
CA MET A 1 17.21 19.45 -22.60
C MET A 1 18.28 18.42 -22.29
N ALA A 2 19.55 18.80 -22.37
CA ALA A 2 20.63 17.88 -22.08
C ALA A 2 20.58 17.32 -20.66
N ASP A 3 20.29 18.14 -19.70
CA ASP A 3 20.19 17.71 -18.30
C ASP A 3 19.05 16.71 -18.09
N THR A 4 17.94 16.93 -18.77
CA THR A 4 16.78 16.03 -18.70
C THR A 4 17.12 14.69 -19.34
N GLU A 5 17.81 14.70 -20.45
CA GLU A 5 18.24 13.47 -21.12
C GLU A 5 19.24 12.70 -20.26
N ILE A 6 20.16 13.39 -19.63
CA ILE A 6 21.13 12.75 -18.73
C ILE A 6 20.42 12.11 -17.54
N LEU A 7 19.43 12.78 -16.97
CA LEU A 7 18.68 12.21 -15.86
C LEU A 7 17.91 10.97 -16.28
N LEU A 8 17.32 10.97 -17.48
CA LEU A 8 16.63 9.78 -18.02
C LEU A 8 17.61 8.65 -18.28
N GLU A 9 18.77 8.95 -18.82
CA GLU A 9 19.81 7.97 -19.06
C GLU A 9 20.36 7.39 -17.75
N SER A 10 20.30 8.17 -16.69
CA SER A 10 20.74 7.71 -15.36
C SER A 10 19.73 6.78 -14.67
N GLY A 11 18.70 6.32 -15.38
CA GLY A 11 17.73 5.38 -14.83
C GLY A 11 16.50 6.03 -14.21
N THR A 12 16.32 7.37 -14.39
CA THR A 12 15.14 8.06 -13.85
C THR A 12 13.86 7.70 -14.58
N ASN A 13 13.96 7.08 -15.77
CA ASN A 13 12.82 6.55 -16.50
C ASN A 13 12.48 5.11 -16.10
N GLU A 14 13.15 4.58 -15.11
CA GLU A 14 12.89 3.25 -14.58
C GLU A 14 12.29 3.33 -13.19
N ILE A 15 11.55 2.29 -12.84
CA ILE A 15 10.96 2.13 -11.52
C ILE A 15 11.37 0.76 -10.98
N GLU A 16 11.67 0.69 -9.71
CA GLU A 16 11.91 -0.57 -9.04
C GLU A 16 10.61 -1.04 -8.40
N ILE A 17 10.18 -2.22 -8.80
CA ILE A 17 8.93 -2.83 -8.35
C ILE A 17 9.26 -4.03 -7.49
N MET A 18 8.71 -4.06 -6.27
CA MET A 18 8.72 -5.25 -5.45
C MET A 18 7.55 -6.11 -5.85
N GLN A 19 7.83 -7.34 -6.29
CA GLN A 19 6.80 -8.28 -6.70
C GLN A 19 6.38 -9.15 -5.52
N PHE A 20 5.09 -9.32 -5.37
CA PHE A 20 4.53 -10.18 -4.34
C PHE A 20 3.35 -10.95 -4.91
N THR A 21 2.91 -11.98 -4.21
CA THR A 21 1.80 -12.81 -4.66
C THR A 21 0.61 -12.72 -3.70
N ILE A 22 -0.57 -12.77 -4.30
CA ILE A 22 -1.86 -12.92 -3.62
C ILE A 22 -2.58 -14.04 -4.37
N PHE A 23 -2.86 -15.16 -3.68
CA PHE A 23 -3.46 -16.35 -4.29
C PHE A 23 -2.75 -16.78 -5.58
N GLY A 24 -1.41 -16.72 -5.57
CA GLY A 24 -0.59 -17.11 -6.70
C GLY A 24 -0.48 -16.09 -7.82
N GLU A 25 -1.27 -15.03 -7.81
CA GLU A 25 -1.21 -13.96 -8.80
C GLU A 25 -0.15 -12.94 -8.45
N LEU A 26 0.54 -12.40 -9.46
CA LEU A 26 1.62 -11.44 -9.27
C LEU A 26 1.11 -10.01 -9.23
N TYR A 27 1.53 -9.32 -8.20
CA TYR A 27 1.31 -7.89 -8.02
C TYR A 27 2.63 -7.22 -7.73
N GLY A 28 2.67 -5.91 -7.86
CA GLY A 28 3.86 -5.14 -7.58
C GLY A 28 3.55 -3.83 -6.87
N ILE A 29 4.52 -3.37 -6.11
CA ILE A 29 4.49 -2.06 -5.46
C ILE A 29 5.82 -1.37 -5.73
N ASN A 30 5.77 -0.06 -5.92
CA ASN A 30 6.98 0.75 -6.02
C ASN A 30 7.81 0.58 -4.74
N VAL A 31 9.05 0.17 -4.89
CA VAL A 31 9.97 -0.06 -3.77
C VAL A 31 10.11 1.20 -2.90
N ALA A 32 10.02 2.39 -3.51
CA ALA A 32 10.12 3.64 -2.76
C ALA A 32 9.03 3.79 -1.69
N LYS A 33 7.92 3.06 -1.80
CA LYS A 33 6.83 3.09 -0.82
C LYS A 33 7.02 2.07 0.29
N VAL A 34 7.94 1.14 0.13
CA VAL A 34 8.16 0.06 1.10
C VAL A 34 9.20 0.51 2.11
N ARG A 35 8.85 0.42 3.36
CA ARG A 35 9.79 0.69 4.45
C ARG A 35 10.49 -0.59 4.89
N GLU A 36 9.74 -1.66 5.05
CA GLU A 36 10.23 -2.88 5.65
C GLU A 36 9.32 -4.05 5.25
N ILE A 37 9.87 -5.26 5.27
CA ILE A 37 9.09 -6.49 5.13
C ILE A 37 9.38 -7.34 6.36
N MET A 38 8.34 -7.93 6.93
CA MET A 38 8.51 -8.81 8.07
C MET A 38 7.54 -9.99 7.97
N MET A 39 7.82 -11.02 8.75
CA MET A 39 6.90 -12.15 8.87
C MET A 39 5.60 -11.69 9.49
N ALA A 40 4.49 -12.21 8.99
CA ALA A 40 3.19 -11.94 9.60
C ALA A 40 3.13 -12.54 11.01
N ASP A 41 2.43 -11.85 11.88
CA ASP A 41 2.26 -12.25 13.27
C ASP A 41 0.82 -11.96 13.70
N LYS A 42 0.50 -12.23 14.93
CA LYS A 42 -0.85 -12.05 15.45
C LYS A 42 -1.26 -10.59 15.42
N VAL A 43 -2.48 -10.35 14.94
CA VAL A 43 -3.07 -9.03 14.81
C VAL A 43 -4.26 -8.96 15.75
N LYS A 44 -4.37 -7.84 16.49
CA LYS A 44 -5.52 -7.59 17.35
C LYS A 44 -6.61 -6.91 16.54
N PRO A 45 -7.79 -7.54 16.40
CA PRO A 45 -8.89 -6.94 15.65
C PRO A 45 -9.35 -5.62 16.25
N ILE A 46 -9.80 -4.71 15.38
CA ILE A 46 -10.41 -3.44 15.77
C ILE A 46 -11.91 -3.55 15.54
N PRO A 47 -12.75 -3.30 16.56
CA PRO A 47 -14.19 -3.32 16.38
C PRO A 47 -14.63 -2.24 15.37
N HIS A 48 -15.63 -2.57 14.56
CA HIS A 48 -16.25 -1.66 13.59
C HIS A 48 -15.28 -1.10 12.54
N SER A 49 -14.19 -1.80 12.29
CA SER A 49 -13.28 -1.42 11.22
C SER A 49 -13.79 -1.93 9.86
N HIS A 50 -13.23 -1.40 8.78
CA HIS A 50 -13.50 -1.88 7.44
C HIS A 50 -13.16 -3.36 7.33
N ASP A 51 -13.88 -4.12 6.49
CA ASP A 51 -13.69 -5.56 6.32
C ASP A 51 -12.26 -5.92 5.94
N SER A 52 -11.58 -5.06 5.20
CA SER A 52 -10.20 -5.30 4.77
C SER A 52 -9.16 -4.98 5.85
N VAL A 53 -9.55 -4.36 6.94
CA VAL A 53 -8.66 -4.07 8.07
C VAL A 53 -8.66 -5.27 9.01
N GLU A 54 -7.51 -5.94 9.13
CA GLU A 54 -7.39 -7.06 10.08
C GLU A 54 -7.36 -6.58 11.52
N GLY A 55 -6.70 -5.45 11.76
CA GLY A 55 -6.55 -4.92 13.09
C GLY A 55 -5.25 -4.16 13.26
N ILE A 56 -4.71 -4.22 14.46
CA ILE A 56 -3.49 -3.51 14.84
C ILE A 56 -2.41 -4.50 15.29
N PHE A 57 -1.17 -4.10 15.06
CA PHE A 57 -0.01 -4.89 15.39
C PHE A 57 1.12 -3.96 15.80
N LYS A 58 1.77 -4.28 16.91
CA LYS A 58 2.87 -3.45 17.44
C LYS A 58 4.11 -4.31 17.64
N PRO A 59 4.95 -4.44 16.60
CA PRO A 59 6.14 -5.28 16.69
C PRO A 59 7.23 -4.68 17.60
N ARG A 60 7.29 -3.34 17.68
CA ARG A 60 8.27 -2.62 18.51
C ARG A 60 7.56 -1.41 19.10
N GLU A 61 8.08 -0.21 18.84
CA GLU A 61 7.50 1.03 19.36
C GLU A 61 6.38 1.60 18.49
N ILE A 62 6.30 1.17 17.24
CA ILE A 62 5.35 1.72 16.27
C ILE A 62 4.13 0.82 16.17
N LEU A 63 2.96 1.42 16.29
CA LEU A 63 1.68 0.75 16.09
C LEU A 63 1.36 0.74 14.61
N LEU A 64 1.10 -0.44 14.07
CA LEU A 64 0.76 -0.63 12.66
C LEU A 64 -0.70 -1.01 12.53
N THR A 65 -1.37 -0.44 11.54
CA THR A 65 -2.67 -0.93 11.09
C THR A 65 -2.43 -1.96 10.00
N VAL A 66 -3.00 -3.14 10.15
CA VAL A 66 -2.81 -4.24 9.21
C VAL A 66 -4.00 -4.32 8.27
N ILE A 67 -3.72 -4.23 6.98
CA ILE A 67 -4.70 -4.40 5.92
C ILE A 67 -4.52 -5.80 5.33
N ASN A 68 -5.62 -6.53 5.25
CA ASN A 68 -5.65 -7.83 4.58
C ASN A 68 -5.81 -7.58 3.08
N LEU A 69 -4.69 -7.55 2.37
CA LEU A 69 -4.70 -7.25 0.95
C LEU A 69 -5.44 -8.32 0.13
N PRO A 70 -5.30 -9.62 0.43
CA PRO A 70 -6.14 -10.63 -0.24
C PRO A 70 -7.63 -10.34 -0.13
N LYS A 71 -8.10 -9.99 1.06
CA LYS A 71 -9.52 -9.66 1.29
C LYS A 71 -9.93 -8.43 0.47
N TYR A 72 -9.09 -7.40 0.46
CA TYR A 72 -9.36 -6.16 -0.26
C TYR A 72 -9.47 -6.41 -1.77
N LEU A 73 -8.54 -7.19 -2.34
CA LEU A 73 -8.48 -7.39 -3.78
C LEU A 73 -9.50 -8.40 -4.31
N THR A 74 -9.81 -9.44 -3.52
CA THR A 74 -10.63 -10.55 -4.00
C THR A 74 -11.93 -10.75 -3.24
N GLY A 75 -12.09 -10.10 -2.09
CA GLY A 75 -13.22 -10.35 -1.20
C GLY A 75 -13.04 -11.57 -0.31
N ASP A 76 -11.97 -12.33 -0.50
CA ASP A 76 -11.68 -13.54 0.25
C ASP A 76 -10.32 -13.38 0.94
N SER A 77 -10.30 -13.53 2.25
CA SER A 77 -9.05 -13.46 3.01
C SER A 77 -8.20 -14.71 2.87
N GLY A 78 -8.81 -15.80 2.48
CA GLY A 78 -8.13 -17.08 2.45
C GLY A 78 -7.75 -17.55 3.85
N GLU A 79 -6.96 -18.60 3.91
CA GLU A 79 -6.42 -19.13 5.15
C GLU A 79 -5.14 -18.37 5.51
N LYS A 80 -5.08 -17.84 6.72
CA LYS A 80 -3.87 -17.17 7.22
C LYS A 80 -2.80 -18.20 7.49
N LYS A 81 -1.63 -17.96 6.91
CA LYS A 81 -0.51 -18.89 7.05
C LYS A 81 0.65 -18.23 7.79
N ASP A 82 1.40 -19.05 8.52
CA ASP A 82 2.56 -18.57 9.28
C ASP A 82 3.64 -17.95 8.38
N ARG A 83 3.66 -18.33 7.11
CA ARG A 83 4.62 -17.81 6.14
C ARG A 83 4.15 -16.55 5.40
N ASP A 84 2.96 -16.06 5.69
CA ASP A 84 2.52 -14.78 5.14
C ASP A 84 3.47 -13.68 5.57
N LEU A 85 3.53 -12.61 4.80
CA LEU A 85 4.42 -11.48 5.06
C LEU A 85 3.62 -10.21 5.21
N PHE A 86 4.16 -9.28 5.98
CA PHE A 86 3.68 -7.91 6.06
C PHE A 86 4.62 -6.99 5.28
N ILE A 87 4.07 -6.28 4.30
CA ILE A 87 4.78 -5.18 3.64
C ILE A 87 4.42 -3.92 4.41
N ILE A 88 5.41 -3.31 5.06
CA ILE A 88 5.21 -2.15 5.89
C ILE A 88 5.52 -0.90 5.09
N THR A 89 4.56 0.01 5.08
CA THR A 89 4.67 1.28 4.38
C THR A 89 4.51 2.42 5.37
N ASN A 90 5.05 3.57 5.01
CA ASN A 90 4.91 4.78 5.80
C ASN A 90 4.65 5.94 4.84
N PHE A 91 3.41 6.37 4.78
CA PHE A 91 3.01 7.53 3.98
C PHE A 91 1.95 8.33 4.76
N ASN A 92 1.98 9.63 4.59
CA ASN A 92 1.08 10.55 5.29
C ASN A 92 1.08 10.34 6.81
N LYS A 93 2.26 10.05 7.39
CA LYS A 93 2.43 9.76 8.82
C LYS A 93 1.65 8.55 9.32
N MET A 94 1.10 7.76 8.41
CA MET A 94 0.42 6.52 8.76
C MET A 94 1.36 5.34 8.59
N HIS A 95 1.37 4.47 9.58
CA HIS A 95 2.16 3.23 9.55
C HIS A 95 1.21 2.08 9.26
N ILE A 96 1.32 1.53 8.07
CA ILE A 96 0.38 0.53 7.58
C ILE A 96 1.15 -0.69 7.10
N ALA A 97 0.69 -1.85 7.51
CA ALA A 97 1.20 -3.12 7.05
C ALA A 97 0.16 -3.78 6.15
N PHE A 98 0.61 -4.33 5.04
CA PHE A 98 -0.25 -5.05 4.10
C PHE A 98 0.13 -6.53 4.12
N ARG A 99 -0.83 -7.38 4.45
CA ARG A 99 -0.61 -8.83 4.40
C ARG A 99 -0.58 -9.29 2.96
N VAL A 100 0.47 -10.03 2.61
CA VAL A 100 0.62 -10.68 1.30
C VAL A 100 1.03 -12.14 1.52
N HIS A 101 0.86 -12.98 0.51
CA HIS A 101 1.17 -14.40 0.65
C HIS A 101 2.66 -14.69 0.48
N SER A 102 3.34 -13.98 -0.41
CA SER A 102 4.79 -14.11 -0.57
C SER A 102 5.37 -12.86 -1.22
N VAL A 103 6.67 -12.68 -1.09
CA VAL A 103 7.43 -11.67 -1.82
C VAL A 103 8.39 -12.41 -2.74
N VAL A 104 8.33 -12.10 -4.03
CA VAL A 104 9.11 -12.79 -5.05
C VAL A 104 10.47 -12.15 -5.23
N GLY A 105 10.52 -10.82 -5.29
CA GLY A 105 11.77 -10.10 -5.49
C GLY A 105 11.51 -8.70 -6.04
N ILE A 106 12.59 -8.06 -6.47
CA ILE A 106 12.56 -6.70 -7.01
C ILE A 106 12.95 -6.75 -8.47
N SER A 107 12.17 -6.08 -9.32
CA SER A 107 12.45 -5.93 -10.74
C SER A 107 12.53 -4.46 -11.10
N ARG A 108 13.50 -4.11 -11.92
CA ARG A 108 13.63 -2.78 -12.48
C ARG A 108 12.93 -2.76 -13.83
N ILE A 109 12.00 -1.84 -14.02
CA ILE A 109 11.14 -1.80 -15.20
C ILE A 109 11.15 -0.38 -15.76
N SER A 110 11.28 -0.26 -17.08
CA SER A 110 11.10 1.03 -17.74
C SER A 110 9.64 1.45 -17.70
N TRP A 111 9.39 2.73 -17.45
CA TRP A 111 8.04 3.30 -17.52
C TRP A 111 7.38 3.04 -18.87
N GLU A 112 8.17 2.94 -19.94
CA GLU A 112 7.66 2.65 -21.28
C GLU A 112 7.03 1.25 -21.38
N ASN A 113 7.44 0.33 -20.54
CA ASN A 113 6.95 -1.05 -20.51
C ASN A 113 5.78 -1.25 -19.55
N ILE A 114 5.29 -0.18 -18.96
CA ILE A 114 4.14 -0.23 -18.06
C ILE A 114 2.93 0.30 -18.81
N GLN A 115 1.91 -0.54 -18.94
CA GLN A 115 0.65 -0.20 -19.60
C GLN A 115 -0.39 0.12 -18.55
N LYS A 116 -1.16 1.18 -18.79
CA LYS A 116 -2.27 1.51 -17.91
C LYS A 116 -3.50 0.68 -18.29
N PRO A 117 -4.30 0.23 -17.30
CA PRO A 117 -5.57 -0.42 -17.59
C PRO A 117 -6.48 0.53 -18.38
N ASP A 118 -7.31 -0.05 -19.26
CA ASP A 118 -8.26 0.73 -20.04
C ASP A 118 -9.33 1.32 -19.12
N LYS A 119 -9.47 2.63 -19.14
CA LYS A 119 -10.45 3.34 -18.33
C LYS A 119 -11.89 2.92 -18.62
N ALA A 120 -12.16 2.48 -19.84
CA ALA A 120 -13.49 1.98 -20.18
C ALA A 120 -13.87 0.73 -19.36
N LEU A 121 -12.87 -0.06 -18.96
CA LEU A 121 -13.07 -1.26 -18.15
C LEU A 121 -13.11 -0.98 -16.67
N THR A 122 -12.70 0.22 -16.26
CA THR A 122 -12.67 0.65 -14.87
C THR A 122 -13.71 1.73 -14.55
N ASN A 123 -14.74 1.84 -15.37
CA ASN A 123 -15.79 2.85 -15.26
C ASN A 123 -15.27 4.29 -15.33
N GLY A 124 -14.17 4.51 -16.04
CA GLY A 124 -13.58 5.83 -16.23
C GLY A 124 -12.80 6.36 -15.03
N GLU A 125 -12.70 5.60 -13.96
CA GLU A 125 -11.96 6.01 -12.78
C GLU A 125 -10.55 5.44 -12.77
N ASP A 126 -9.63 6.19 -12.15
CA ASP A 126 -8.30 5.68 -11.89
C ASP A 126 -8.38 4.73 -10.69
N GLY A 127 -8.33 3.42 -10.95
CA GLY A 127 -8.39 2.41 -9.91
C GLY A 127 -7.08 2.30 -9.13
N VAL A 128 -7.05 1.35 -8.21
CA VAL A 128 -5.85 1.06 -7.39
C VAL A 128 -4.73 0.42 -8.21
N ALA A 129 -5.05 -0.18 -9.35
CA ALA A 129 -4.06 -0.70 -10.29
C ALA A 129 -3.55 0.45 -11.16
N THR A 130 -2.32 0.85 -10.98
CA THR A 130 -1.72 1.97 -11.69
C THR A 130 -1.12 1.55 -13.03
N GLY A 131 -0.82 0.29 -13.19
CA GLY A 131 -0.24 -0.21 -14.43
C GLY A 131 -0.10 -1.71 -14.42
N ILE A 132 0.19 -2.24 -15.60
CA ILE A 132 0.49 -3.64 -15.80
C ILE A 132 1.83 -3.72 -16.50
N ALA A 133 2.75 -4.46 -15.92
CA ALA A 133 4.09 -4.64 -16.45
C ALA A 133 4.33 -6.11 -16.80
N GLN A 134 5.18 -6.36 -17.75
CA GLN A 134 5.63 -7.70 -18.06
C GLN A 134 7.02 -7.91 -17.49
N CYS A 135 7.13 -8.86 -16.57
CA CYS A 135 8.38 -9.18 -15.89
C CYS A 135 8.66 -10.66 -16.04
N GLY A 136 9.77 -11.01 -16.67
CA GLY A 136 10.14 -12.41 -16.84
C GLY A 136 9.07 -13.26 -17.53
N GLY A 137 8.37 -12.71 -18.50
CA GLY A 137 7.31 -13.40 -19.22
C GLY A 137 5.97 -13.46 -18.49
N GLN A 138 5.87 -12.86 -17.31
CA GLN A 138 4.63 -12.85 -16.53
C GLN A 138 4.11 -11.44 -16.37
N LEU A 139 2.78 -11.31 -16.28
CA LEU A 139 2.12 -10.02 -16.05
C LEU A 139 2.08 -9.72 -14.57
N VAL A 140 2.49 -8.51 -14.22
CA VAL A 140 2.49 -8.00 -12.85
C VAL A 140 1.59 -6.78 -12.80
N THR A 141 0.57 -6.82 -11.97
CA THR A 141 -0.31 -5.68 -11.74
C THR A 141 0.30 -4.80 -10.66
N ILE A 142 0.63 -3.56 -11.02
CA ILE A 142 1.23 -2.60 -10.10
C ILE A 142 0.11 -1.89 -9.34
N LEU A 143 0.19 -1.91 -8.02
CA LEU A 143 -0.81 -1.34 -7.13
C LEU A 143 -0.31 -0.06 -6.47
N ASP A 144 -1.25 0.86 -6.26
CA ASP A 144 -1.02 2.07 -5.49
C ASP A 144 -1.57 1.86 -4.07
N PHE A 145 -0.70 1.59 -3.13
CA PHE A 145 -1.08 1.31 -1.75
C PHE A 145 -1.69 2.53 -1.06
N GLU A 146 -1.25 3.74 -1.41
CA GLU A 146 -1.84 4.96 -0.86
C GLU A 146 -3.32 5.08 -1.27
N LYS A 147 -3.61 4.72 -2.51
CA LYS A 147 -4.96 4.75 -3.03
C LYS A 147 -5.84 3.67 -2.39
N ILE A 148 -5.27 2.51 -2.09
CA ILE A 148 -5.98 1.45 -1.36
C ILE A 148 -6.38 1.97 0.02
N VAL A 149 -5.47 2.60 0.73
CA VAL A 149 -5.76 3.18 2.04
C VAL A 149 -6.84 4.26 1.93
N ALA A 150 -6.76 5.09 0.91
CA ALA A 150 -7.75 6.13 0.68
C ALA A 150 -9.15 5.56 0.42
N GLU A 151 -9.26 4.44 -0.25
CA GLU A 151 -10.55 3.78 -0.47
C GLU A 151 -11.10 3.13 0.81
N ILE A 152 -10.23 2.53 1.61
CA ILE A 152 -10.63 1.89 2.87
C ILE A 152 -11.05 2.93 3.90
N ALA A 153 -10.34 4.06 3.97
CA ALA A 153 -10.56 5.11 4.95
C ALA A 153 -10.51 6.48 4.28
N PRO A 154 -11.49 6.80 3.41
CA PRO A 154 -11.45 8.06 2.67
C PRO A 154 -11.47 9.29 3.57
N GLU A 155 -12.19 9.24 4.67
CA GLU A 155 -12.24 10.34 5.62
C GLU A 155 -10.89 10.55 6.31
N THR A 156 -10.18 9.47 6.61
CA THR A 156 -8.88 9.55 7.26
C THR A 156 -7.84 10.19 6.33
N SER A 157 -7.85 9.86 5.05
CA SER A 157 -6.90 10.42 4.10
C SER A 157 -7.14 11.90 3.84
N ILE A 158 -8.40 12.34 3.89
CA ILE A 158 -8.77 13.75 3.75
C ILE A 158 -8.42 14.53 5.01
N GLN A 159 -8.62 13.92 6.16
CA GLN A 159 -8.50 14.57 7.47
C GLN A 159 -7.08 14.66 8.01
N VAL A 160 -6.06 14.18 7.32
CA VAL A 160 -4.70 14.26 7.85
C VAL A 160 -4.31 15.72 8.13
N HIS A 161 -4.65 16.65 7.24
CA HIS A 161 -4.43 18.07 7.48
C HIS A 161 -5.40 18.66 8.49
N ASP A 162 -6.64 18.22 8.45
CA ASP A 162 -7.67 18.71 9.35
C ASP A 162 -7.50 18.19 10.77
N ILE A 163 -7.00 16.99 10.94
CA ILE A 163 -6.72 16.42 12.24
C ILE A 163 -5.64 17.19 12.99
N ASP A 164 -4.59 17.62 12.29
CA ASP A 164 -3.55 18.42 12.92
C ASP A 164 -4.11 19.74 13.45
N ALA A 165 -4.96 20.40 12.66
CA ALA A 165 -5.61 21.63 13.06
C ALA A 165 -6.64 21.41 14.19
N LEU A 166 -7.45 20.34 14.08
CA LEU A 166 -8.43 19.98 15.09
C LEU A 166 -7.77 19.48 16.37
N GLY A 167 -6.66 18.77 16.25
CA GLY A 167 -5.89 18.31 17.39
C GLY A 167 -5.38 19.46 18.25
N GLU A 168 -4.87 20.51 17.61
CA GLU A 168 -4.46 21.71 18.32
C GLU A 168 -5.63 22.40 19.00
N ARG A 169 -6.79 22.47 18.35
CA ARG A 169 -7.99 23.03 18.95
C ARG A 169 -8.45 22.24 20.17
N VAL A 170 -8.53 20.92 20.02
CA VAL A 170 -8.99 20.06 21.11
C VAL A 170 -8.04 20.15 22.31
N VAL A 171 -6.74 20.14 22.07
CA VAL A 171 -5.75 20.31 23.16
C VAL A 171 -5.90 21.67 23.82
N ARG A 172 -6.18 22.70 23.05
CA ARG A 172 -6.31 24.06 23.56
C ARG A 172 -7.61 24.30 24.32
N ASP A 173 -8.73 23.81 23.78
CA ASP A 173 -10.08 24.10 24.30
C ASP A 173 -10.55 23.05 25.31
N HIS A 174 -10.11 21.79 25.16
CA HIS A 174 -10.56 20.68 25.99
C HIS A 174 -9.41 19.75 26.36
N PRO A 175 -8.43 20.23 27.14
CA PRO A 175 -7.24 19.43 27.46
C PRO A 175 -7.55 18.15 28.25
N ILE A 176 -8.69 18.10 28.89
CA ILE A 176 -9.11 16.98 29.73
C ILE A 176 -9.48 15.75 28.89
N ILE A 177 -9.94 15.96 27.69
CA ILE A 177 -10.40 14.87 26.80
C ILE A 177 -9.25 13.99 26.36
N LEU A 178 -8.05 14.53 26.35
CA LEU A 178 -6.85 13.83 25.92
C LEU A 178 -6.09 13.15 27.05
N ALA A 179 -6.54 13.35 28.24
CA ALA A 179 -6.01 12.64 29.41
C ALA A 179 -6.71 11.26 29.56
#